data_55fbf740f712f913cc832527a2f5f142
#
_entry.id   55fbf740f712f913cc832527a2f5f142
#
_cell.length_a   1.000
_cell.length_b   1.000
_cell.length_c   1.000
_cell.angle_alpha   90.00
_cell.angle_beta   90.00
_cell.angle_gamma   90.00
#
_symmetry.space_group_name_H-M   'P 1'
#
loop_
_entity.id
_entity.type
_entity.pdbx_description
1 polymer ?
#
loop_
_entity_poly.entity_id
_entity_poly.type
_entity_poly.pdbx_seq_one_letter_code
_entity_poly.pdbx_strand_id
1 'polypeptide(L)'
;MRFNQILPAVIALGATVKAQSDDDSCSEDITIRDNNPTINCEVVRGDITVDESVAGELNINGPEEIRGNLIVNNVTGLISLSSSTISSINGRFELQDLTLLSNLQFSSLRSVEDLVLARLAQLGSLTFGTTGVTRASTIRISDTHISDLSGLRIATVDSLQIDNNDRLVLFSSDLVNITDTLQIIANGNDNMTVEMNQLETAAEIQISNVANFEVPALTEVSASLKFENNPQLSSFSAPNLTEIAESLTFNNNRELRNISFPVLTSSGDLTVENNANLIALEGFPELTRIEGGVRLAGNFESVEIPELSLVTGGVNVTSSTDIEEFCEFFDDAKSRGDIRGEEECTSEDPDAIGEEADGGSGSGSGSDDDDDEDAEDAAGIVGVNMAVLTVAVLAGLTQLL
;
A
#
# COMPACT_ATOMS: atom_id res chain seq x y z
N MET A 1 84.94 -22.98 -42.62
CA MET A 1 83.89 -23.28 -41.64
C MET A 1 82.93 -22.12 -41.71
N ARG A 2 81.76 -22.34 -42.29
CA ARG A 2 80.68 -21.27 -42.36
C ARG A 2 79.66 -21.52 -41.31
N PHE A 3 79.48 -20.58 -40.40
CA PHE A 3 78.43 -20.58 -39.40
C PHE A 3 77.16 -19.99 -40.05
N ASN A 4 76.12 -20.80 -40.16
CA ASN A 4 74.74 -20.34 -40.47
C ASN A 4 74.08 -19.83 -39.18
N GLN A 5 73.75 -18.54 -39.10
CA GLN A 5 72.88 -18.01 -38.10
C GLN A 5 71.39 -18.13 -38.52
N ILE A 6 70.66 -18.89 -37.75
CA ILE A 6 69.25 -19.02 -37.91
C ILE A 6 68.58 -17.93 -37.00
N LEU A 7 67.93 -16.91 -37.59
CA LEU A 7 67.08 -15.97 -36.87
C LEU A 7 65.74 -16.64 -36.55
N PRO A 8 65.23 -16.58 -35.32
CA PRO A 8 63.84 -16.94 -35.03
C PRO A 8 62.92 -15.83 -35.47
N ALA A 9 61.95 -16.17 -36.34
CA ALA A 9 60.80 -15.29 -36.67
C ALA A 9 59.86 -15.22 -35.47
N VAL A 10 59.74 -14.04 -34.88
CA VAL A 10 58.69 -13.74 -33.88
C VAL A 10 57.40 -13.47 -34.63
N ILE A 11 56.46 -14.41 -34.54
CA ILE A 11 55.08 -14.22 -34.98
C ILE A 11 54.38 -13.45 -33.89
N ALA A 12 54.19 -12.15 -34.10
CA ALA A 12 53.31 -11.34 -33.28
C ALA A 12 51.85 -11.74 -33.62
N LEU A 13 51.24 -12.54 -32.75
CA LEU A 13 49.81 -12.72 -32.69
C LEU A 13 49.17 -11.38 -32.23
N GLY A 14 48.75 -10.59 -33.18
CA GLY A 14 47.90 -9.42 -32.92
C GLY A 14 46.56 -9.90 -32.40
N ALA A 15 46.39 -9.89 -31.08
CA ALA A 15 45.07 -9.92 -30.48
C ALA A 15 44.35 -8.63 -30.90
N THR A 16 43.47 -8.73 -31.87
CA THR A 16 42.49 -7.67 -32.11
C THR A 16 41.56 -7.64 -30.91
N VAL A 17 41.87 -6.81 -29.94
CA VAL A 17 40.86 -6.33 -29.00
C VAL A 17 39.85 -5.61 -29.86
N LYS A 18 38.66 -6.23 -30.08
CA LYS A 18 37.49 -5.47 -30.52
C LYS A 18 37.25 -4.45 -29.40
N ALA A 19 37.65 -3.22 -29.65
CA ALA A 19 37.08 -2.09 -28.90
C ALA A 19 35.57 -2.20 -29.11
N GLN A 20 34.84 -2.51 -28.06
CA GLN A 20 33.43 -2.34 -28.02
C GLN A 20 33.23 -0.85 -28.23
N SER A 21 32.81 -0.43 -29.41
CA SER A 21 32.36 0.94 -29.63
C SER A 21 31.17 1.12 -28.68
N ASP A 22 31.31 1.95 -27.65
CA ASP A 22 30.17 2.52 -26.97
C ASP A 22 29.37 3.22 -28.08
N ASP A 23 28.31 2.57 -28.53
CA ASP A 23 27.44 3.10 -29.57
C ASP A 23 26.70 4.28 -28.90
N ASP A 24 26.97 5.51 -29.36
CA ASP A 24 26.34 6.72 -28.81
C ASP A 24 24.81 6.60 -28.83
N SER A 25 24.24 5.82 -29.77
CA SER A 25 22.81 5.53 -29.87
C SER A 25 22.23 4.82 -28.64
N CYS A 26 23.05 4.12 -27.84
CA CYS A 26 22.65 3.44 -26.61
C CYS A 26 22.71 4.36 -25.37
N SER A 27 23.19 5.59 -25.54
CA SER A 27 23.32 6.60 -24.48
C SER A 27 22.20 7.63 -24.48
N GLU A 28 21.44 7.71 -25.58
CA GLU A 28 20.36 8.66 -25.77
C GLU A 28 18.99 8.01 -25.45
N ASP A 29 17.99 8.87 -25.28
CA ASP A 29 16.60 8.42 -25.11
C ASP A 29 16.07 7.82 -26.43
N ILE A 30 15.31 6.74 -26.31
CA ILE A 30 14.74 6.02 -27.44
C ILE A 30 13.21 6.21 -27.42
N THR A 31 12.67 6.77 -28.51
CA THR A 31 11.22 6.80 -28.73
C THR A 31 10.80 5.72 -29.72
N ILE A 32 10.00 4.76 -29.26
CA ILE A 32 9.46 3.66 -30.06
C ILE A 32 8.21 4.15 -30.78
N ARG A 33 8.21 4.06 -32.13
CA ARG A 33 7.08 4.40 -33.02
C ARG A 33 6.58 3.22 -33.83
N ASP A 34 7.26 2.07 -33.76
CA ASP A 34 6.97 0.86 -34.51
C ASP A 34 6.71 -0.30 -33.55
N ASN A 35 5.88 -1.25 -33.96
CA ASN A 35 5.52 -2.42 -33.16
C ASN A 35 6.65 -3.44 -32.98
N ASN A 36 7.68 -3.40 -33.85
CA ASN A 36 8.85 -4.27 -33.80
C ASN A 36 10.13 -3.44 -33.88
N PRO A 37 10.43 -2.66 -32.83
CA PRO A 37 11.63 -1.82 -32.82
C PRO A 37 12.90 -2.70 -32.84
N THR A 38 13.90 -2.26 -33.60
CA THR A 38 15.21 -2.88 -33.58
C THR A 38 16.14 -2.06 -32.70
N ILE A 39 16.34 -2.53 -31.46
CA ILE A 39 17.25 -1.90 -30.49
C ILE A 39 18.47 -2.81 -30.36
N ASN A 40 19.60 -2.41 -30.98
CA ASN A 40 20.83 -3.21 -31.01
C ASN A 40 21.75 -2.91 -29.80
N CYS A 41 21.17 -2.53 -28.65
CA CYS A 41 21.87 -2.23 -27.42
C CYS A 41 21.64 -3.36 -26.42
N GLU A 42 22.67 -3.90 -25.81
CA GLU A 42 22.58 -4.78 -24.64
C GLU A 42 22.18 -3.95 -23.41
N VAL A 43 22.73 -2.74 -23.29
CA VAL A 43 22.44 -1.76 -22.21
C VAL A 43 21.99 -0.44 -22.82
N VAL A 44 20.77 -0.02 -22.51
CA VAL A 44 20.26 1.32 -22.81
C VAL A 44 20.46 2.23 -21.59
N ARG A 45 21.17 3.35 -21.78
CA ARG A 45 21.45 4.30 -20.67
C ARG A 45 20.42 5.39 -20.53
N GLY A 46 19.75 5.75 -21.63
CA GLY A 46 18.63 6.72 -21.65
C GLY A 46 17.28 6.05 -21.36
N ASP A 47 16.23 6.84 -21.48
CA ASP A 47 14.86 6.38 -21.32
C ASP A 47 14.35 5.68 -22.59
N ILE A 48 13.46 4.72 -22.43
CA ILE A 48 12.67 4.16 -23.52
C ILE A 48 11.22 4.62 -23.34
N THR A 49 10.72 5.38 -24.32
CA THR A 49 9.34 5.88 -24.34
C THR A 49 8.60 5.32 -25.55
N VAL A 50 7.35 4.92 -25.37
CA VAL A 50 6.49 4.44 -26.47
C VAL A 50 5.58 5.57 -26.92
N ASP A 51 5.59 5.86 -28.24
CA ASP A 51 4.77 6.90 -28.86
C ASP A 51 3.28 6.50 -28.86
N GLU A 52 2.38 7.45 -28.63
CA GLU A 52 0.92 7.24 -28.55
C GLU A 52 0.31 6.62 -29.82
N SER A 53 0.98 6.74 -30.96
CA SER A 53 0.54 6.16 -32.25
C SER A 53 0.72 4.66 -32.36
N VAL A 54 1.49 4.03 -31.45
CA VAL A 54 1.71 2.56 -31.44
C VAL A 54 0.42 1.87 -31.06
N ALA A 55 0.06 0.81 -31.80
CA ALA A 55 -1.17 0.06 -31.59
C ALA A 55 -0.96 -1.44 -31.82
N GLY A 56 -1.81 -2.27 -31.19
CA GLY A 56 -1.74 -3.74 -31.31
C GLY A 56 -0.68 -4.35 -30.38
N GLU A 57 0.21 -5.17 -30.93
CA GLU A 57 1.22 -5.87 -30.15
C GLU A 57 2.57 -5.17 -30.28
N LEU A 58 3.20 -4.84 -29.18
CA LEU A 58 4.56 -4.28 -29.10
C LEU A 58 5.50 -5.30 -28.44
N ASN A 59 6.61 -5.59 -29.12
CA ASN A 59 7.65 -6.46 -28.59
C ASN A 59 8.98 -5.70 -28.52
N ILE A 60 9.48 -5.47 -27.31
CA ILE A 60 10.75 -4.75 -27.06
C ILE A 60 11.83 -5.78 -26.75
N ASN A 61 12.58 -6.21 -27.78
CA ASN A 61 13.70 -7.10 -27.61
C ASN A 61 15.01 -6.41 -28.05
N GLY A 62 16.12 -6.90 -27.50
CA GLY A 62 17.47 -6.36 -27.70
C GLY A 62 18.12 -6.00 -26.39
N PRO A 63 17.61 -4.99 -25.65
CA PRO A 63 18.16 -4.64 -24.36
C PRO A 63 17.99 -5.76 -23.32
N GLU A 64 19.03 -5.98 -22.51
CA GLU A 64 18.99 -6.79 -21.30
C GLU A 64 18.84 -5.90 -20.06
N GLU A 65 19.40 -4.68 -20.11
CA GLU A 65 19.36 -3.67 -19.05
C GLU A 65 18.91 -2.32 -19.60
N ILE A 66 17.96 -1.67 -18.91
CA ILE A 66 17.60 -0.26 -19.10
C ILE A 66 18.03 0.49 -17.84
N ARG A 67 18.99 1.43 -17.97
CA ARG A 67 19.45 2.27 -16.84
C ARG A 67 18.57 3.46 -16.58
N GLY A 68 17.86 3.94 -17.60
CA GLY A 68 16.80 4.91 -17.49
C GLY A 68 15.45 4.26 -17.22
N ASN A 69 14.40 4.91 -17.69
CA ASN A 69 13.02 4.52 -17.50
C ASN A 69 12.48 3.75 -18.72
N LEU A 70 11.46 2.91 -18.50
CA LEU A 70 10.59 2.39 -19.55
C LEU A 70 9.19 2.97 -19.33
N ILE A 71 8.76 3.88 -20.19
CA ILE A 71 7.53 4.66 -20.04
C ILE A 71 6.58 4.37 -21.21
N VAL A 72 5.37 3.91 -20.87
CA VAL A 72 4.30 3.64 -21.82
C VAL A 72 3.01 4.30 -21.31
N ASN A 73 2.78 5.54 -21.72
CA ASN A 73 1.68 6.34 -21.22
C ASN A 73 0.75 6.75 -22.35
N ASN A 74 -0.57 6.67 -22.11
CA ASN A 74 -1.62 7.10 -23.02
C ASN A 74 -1.57 6.42 -24.42
N VAL A 75 -0.97 5.22 -24.52
CA VAL A 75 -0.92 4.41 -25.75
C VAL A 75 -2.18 3.57 -25.82
N THR A 76 -3.32 4.22 -26.09
CA THR A 76 -4.66 3.61 -25.98
C THR A 76 -4.95 2.50 -26.98
N GLY A 77 -4.16 2.42 -28.08
CA GLY A 77 -4.26 1.36 -29.08
C GLY A 77 -3.45 0.10 -28.75
N LEU A 78 -2.63 0.12 -27.69
CA LEU A 78 -1.75 -1.01 -27.34
C LEU A 78 -2.54 -2.14 -26.68
N ILE A 79 -2.45 -3.36 -27.22
CA ILE A 79 -3.15 -4.56 -26.74
C ILE A 79 -2.22 -5.47 -25.95
N SER A 80 -0.97 -5.60 -26.40
CA SER A 80 0.03 -6.47 -25.80
C SER A 80 1.39 -5.77 -25.74
N LEU A 81 2.06 -5.87 -24.59
CA LEU A 81 3.42 -5.42 -24.39
C LEU A 81 4.29 -6.57 -23.89
N SER A 82 5.38 -6.85 -24.60
CA SER A 82 6.23 -8.00 -24.27
C SER A 82 7.72 -7.71 -24.43
N SER A 83 8.52 -8.42 -23.63
CA SER A 83 9.97 -8.54 -23.79
C SER A 83 10.45 -9.89 -23.25
N SER A 84 11.36 -10.51 -23.99
CA SER A 84 12.05 -11.73 -23.55
C SER A 84 13.50 -11.48 -23.13
N THR A 85 14.03 -10.29 -23.33
CA THR A 85 15.44 -9.95 -23.08
C THR A 85 15.63 -9.06 -21.85
N ILE A 86 14.73 -8.08 -21.61
CA ILE A 86 14.87 -7.13 -20.51
C ILE A 86 14.82 -7.86 -19.17
N SER A 87 15.94 -7.81 -18.44
CA SER A 87 16.12 -8.44 -17.12
C SER A 87 16.09 -7.41 -15.98
N SER A 88 16.48 -6.16 -16.25
CA SER A 88 16.47 -5.07 -15.27
C SER A 88 16.09 -3.71 -15.87
N ILE A 89 15.36 -2.94 -15.10
CA ILE A 89 15.05 -1.53 -15.34
C ILE A 89 15.48 -0.78 -14.09
N ASN A 90 16.58 -0.01 -14.17
CA ASN A 90 17.16 0.65 -13.01
C ASN A 90 16.51 2.00 -12.69
N GLY A 91 15.52 2.40 -13.47
CA GLY A 91 14.60 3.50 -13.23
C GLY A 91 13.17 2.98 -13.12
N ARG A 92 12.24 3.81 -13.57
CA ARG A 92 10.81 3.54 -13.50
C ARG A 92 10.34 2.66 -14.67
N PHE A 93 9.58 1.63 -14.36
CA PHE A 93 8.73 0.92 -15.33
C PHE A 93 7.30 1.39 -15.13
N GLU A 94 6.83 2.25 -16.03
CA GLU A 94 5.53 2.90 -15.93
C GLU A 94 4.62 2.53 -17.09
N LEU A 95 3.45 1.97 -16.76
CA LEU A 95 2.35 1.70 -17.67
C LEU A 95 1.12 2.44 -17.16
N GLN A 96 0.67 3.44 -17.91
CA GLN A 96 -0.42 4.28 -17.48
C GLN A 96 -1.38 4.62 -18.62
N ASP A 97 -2.69 4.66 -18.34
CA ASP A 97 -3.74 5.01 -19.33
C ASP A 97 -3.73 4.12 -20.59
N LEU A 98 -3.50 2.80 -20.41
CA LEU A 98 -3.49 1.81 -21.49
C LEU A 98 -4.79 1.03 -21.50
N THR A 99 -5.84 1.62 -22.09
CA THR A 99 -7.22 1.13 -21.97
C THR A 99 -7.49 -0.22 -22.64
N LEU A 100 -6.67 -0.63 -23.61
CA LEU A 100 -6.80 -1.91 -24.32
C LEU A 100 -5.72 -2.93 -23.93
N LEU A 101 -4.75 -2.55 -23.09
CA LEU A 101 -3.68 -3.47 -22.70
C LEU A 101 -4.24 -4.63 -21.88
N SER A 102 -4.23 -5.83 -22.48
CA SER A 102 -4.72 -7.06 -21.85
C SER A 102 -3.63 -8.09 -21.59
N ASN A 103 -2.46 -7.93 -22.20
CA ASN A 103 -1.34 -8.87 -22.05
C ASN A 103 -0.04 -8.10 -21.76
N LEU A 104 0.58 -8.40 -20.61
CA LEU A 104 1.88 -7.88 -20.20
C LEU A 104 2.79 -9.07 -19.93
N GLN A 105 3.86 -9.24 -20.74
CA GLN A 105 4.76 -10.38 -20.64
C GLN A 105 6.24 -9.95 -20.66
N PHE A 106 6.91 -9.98 -19.52
CA PHE A 106 8.33 -9.71 -19.35
C PHE A 106 9.02 -10.94 -18.74
N SER A 107 9.30 -11.95 -19.56
CA SER A 107 9.71 -13.28 -19.07
C SER A 107 11.09 -13.31 -18.38
N SER A 108 11.93 -12.33 -18.65
CA SER A 108 13.29 -12.23 -18.07
C SER A 108 13.40 -11.21 -16.93
N LEU A 109 12.40 -10.35 -16.72
CA LEU A 109 12.45 -9.25 -15.76
C LEU A 109 12.59 -9.76 -14.32
N ARG A 110 13.56 -9.21 -13.58
CA ARG A 110 13.89 -9.57 -12.19
C ARG A 110 13.99 -8.36 -11.27
N SER A 111 14.35 -7.20 -11.83
CA SER A 111 14.62 -6.01 -11.05
C SER A 111 14.03 -4.78 -11.71
N VAL A 112 13.34 -3.98 -10.92
CA VAL A 112 12.82 -2.67 -11.29
C VAL A 112 13.10 -1.74 -10.12
N GLU A 113 13.39 -0.45 -10.35
CA GLU A 113 13.44 0.51 -9.23
C GLU A 113 12.02 0.90 -8.82
N ASP A 114 11.26 1.51 -9.72
CA ASP A 114 9.87 1.85 -9.50
C ASP A 114 8.97 1.10 -10.49
N LEU A 115 8.00 0.34 -10.00
CA LEU A 115 6.94 -0.29 -10.81
C LEU A 115 5.64 0.48 -10.63
N VAL A 116 5.16 1.11 -11.72
CA VAL A 116 3.90 1.86 -11.73
C VAL A 116 2.95 1.28 -12.78
N LEU A 117 1.84 0.72 -12.33
CA LEU A 117 0.76 0.19 -13.15
C LEU A 117 -0.53 0.93 -12.79
N ALA A 118 -0.97 1.84 -13.65
CA ALA A 118 -2.11 2.70 -13.34
C ALA A 118 -3.12 2.80 -14.49
N ARG A 119 -4.40 2.70 -14.17
CA ARG A 119 -5.52 2.79 -15.13
C ARG A 119 -5.38 1.83 -16.31
N LEU A 120 -5.22 0.54 -16.00
CA LEU A 120 -5.07 -0.58 -16.94
C LEU A 120 -6.32 -1.45 -16.93
N ALA A 121 -7.42 -0.94 -17.47
CA ALA A 121 -8.76 -1.49 -17.34
C ALA A 121 -8.97 -2.89 -17.95
N GLN A 122 -8.05 -3.44 -18.73
CA GLN A 122 -8.14 -4.76 -19.34
C GLN A 122 -7.03 -5.71 -18.85
N LEU A 123 -6.04 -5.23 -18.09
CA LEU A 123 -4.92 -6.05 -17.63
C LEU A 123 -5.35 -6.92 -16.44
N GLY A 124 -5.48 -8.23 -16.67
CA GLY A 124 -5.96 -9.20 -15.66
C GLY A 124 -4.88 -9.87 -14.84
N SER A 125 -3.64 -9.93 -15.32
CA SER A 125 -2.53 -10.60 -14.65
C SER A 125 -1.18 -10.09 -15.09
N LEU A 126 -0.15 -10.32 -14.24
CA LEU A 126 1.25 -10.01 -14.51
C LEU A 126 2.01 -11.29 -14.88
N THR A 127 2.74 -11.25 -15.99
CA THR A 127 3.59 -12.38 -16.41
C THR A 127 5.06 -11.97 -16.45
N PHE A 128 5.73 -12.14 -15.30
CA PHE A 128 7.15 -11.83 -15.11
C PHE A 128 8.06 -13.09 -15.10
N GLY A 129 7.68 -14.10 -15.89
CA GLY A 129 8.39 -15.37 -15.95
C GLY A 129 8.23 -16.21 -14.67
N THR A 130 8.97 -17.33 -14.60
CA THR A 130 8.84 -18.30 -13.49
C THR A 130 9.45 -17.82 -12.17
N THR A 131 10.42 -16.92 -12.22
CA THR A 131 11.06 -16.35 -11.03
C THR A 131 10.31 -15.12 -10.52
N GLY A 132 9.62 -14.40 -11.40
CA GLY A 132 8.98 -13.12 -11.09
C GLY A 132 9.95 -11.96 -10.89
N VAL A 133 9.43 -10.81 -10.56
CA VAL A 133 10.21 -9.65 -10.09
C VAL A 133 10.58 -9.89 -8.63
N THR A 134 11.88 -9.84 -8.34
CA THR A 134 12.44 -10.14 -7.00
C THR A 134 13.04 -8.91 -6.32
N ARG A 135 13.15 -7.79 -7.01
CA ARG A 135 13.62 -6.50 -6.49
C ARG A 135 12.82 -5.34 -7.05
N ALA A 136 12.28 -4.54 -6.17
CA ALA A 136 11.74 -3.21 -6.44
C ALA A 136 11.87 -2.35 -5.19
N SER A 137 12.06 -1.05 -5.35
CA SER A 137 12.02 -0.08 -4.23
C SER A 137 10.61 0.40 -4.02
N THR A 138 9.92 0.83 -5.08
CA THR A 138 8.53 1.28 -5.02
C THR A 138 7.63 0.48 -5.96
N ILE A 139 6.46 0.10 -5.47
CA ILE A 139 5.42 -0.55 -6.29
C ILE A 139 4.12 0.18 -6.09
N ARG A 140 3.53 0.62 -7.19
CA ARG A 140 2.18 1.19 -7.22
C ARG A 140 1.33 0.49 -8.27
N ILE A 141 0.19 -0.06 -7.84
CA ILE A 141 -0.80 -0.73 -8.70
C ILE A 141 -2.16 -0.15 -8.40
N SER A 142 -2.70 0.66 -9.31
CA SER A 142 -3.97 1.34 -9.11
C SER A 142 -4.89 1.31 -10.32
N ASP A 143 -6.20 1.21 -10.07
CA ASP A 143 -7.24 1.24 -11.12
C ASP A 143 -6.99 0.19 -12.22
N THR A 144 -6.74 -1.07 -11.84
CA THR A 144 -6.48 -2.16 -12.79
C THR A 144 -7.52 -3.27 -12.66
N HIS A 145 -7.55 -4.19 -13.65
CA HIS A 145 -8.33 -5.43 -13.57
C HIS A 145 -7.50 -6.63 -13.09
N ILE A 146 -6.34 -6.38 -12.50
CA ILE A 146 -5.45 -7.44 -12.01
C ILE A 146 -6.13 -8.20 -10.87
N SER A 147 -6.13 -9.53 -10.99
CA SER A 147 -6.65 -10.45 -9.97
C SER A 147 -5.56 -11.33 -9.33
N ASP A 148 -4.32 -11.26 -9.84
CA ASP A 148 -3.19 -12.07 -9.39
C ASP A 148 -1.88 -11.26 -9.45
N LEU A 149 -1.22 -11.13 -8.32
CA LEU A 149 0.08 -10.47 -8.15
C LEU A 149 1.21 -11.46 -7.82
N SER A 150 1.02 -12.76 -8.02
CA SER A 150 2.01 -13.81 -7.75
C SER A 150 3.32 -13.67 -8.57
N GLY A 151 3.32 -12.80 -9.60
CA GLY A 151 4.52 -12.38 -10.33
C GLY A 151 5.48 -11.50 -9.54
N LEU A 152 5.05 -10.94 -8.39
CA LEU A 152 5.87 -10.13 -7.49
C LEU A 152 6.36 -11.03 -6.34
N ARG A 153 7.68 -11.30 -6.30
CA ARG A 153 8.33 -12.17 -5.30
C ARG A 153 9.44 -11.42 -4.58
N ILE A 154 9.06 -10.33 -3.94
CA ILE A 154 9.97 -9.36 -3.34
C ILE A 154 10.00 -9.61 -1.84
N ALA A 155 11.21 -9.65 -1.26
CA ALA A 155 11.38 -9.83 0.18
C ALA A 155 11.44 -8.49 0.94
N THR A 156 11.93 -7.42 0.30
CA THR A 156 12.00 -6.09 0.89
C THR A 156 11.58 -5.06 -0.14
N VAL A 157 10.75 -4.11 0.27
CA VAL A 157 10.29 -2.98 -0.53
C VAL A 157 10.29 -1.72 0.35
N ASP A 158 10.51 -0.56 -0.24
CA ASP A 158 10.34 0.69 0.49
C ASP A 158 8.85 1.00 0.60
N SER A 159 8.17 1.16 -0.54
CA SER A 159 6.73 1.44 -0.55
C SER A 159 5.96 0.48 -1.46
N LEU A 160 4.85 -0.05 -0.95
CA LEU A 160 3.89 -0.87 -1.67
C LEU A 160 2.50 -0.27 -1.56
N GLN A 161 1.96 0.23 -2.68
CA GLN A 161 0.63 0.77 -2.79
C GLN A 161 -0.21 -0.05 -3.76
N ILE A 162 -1.34 -0.58 -3.29
CA ILE A 162 -2.30 -1.35 -4.08
C ILE A 162 -3.69 -0.76 -3.83
N ASP A 163 -4.26 -0.09 -4.83
CA ASP A 163 -5.54 0.61 -4.66
C ASP A 163 -6.47 0.47 -5.87
N ASN A 164 -7.78 0.43 -5.61
CA ASN A 164 -8.84 0.41 -6.63
C ASN A 164 -8.72 -0.75 -7.64
N ASN A 165 -8.37 -1.95 -7.19
CA ASN A 165 -8.31 -3.15 -8.02
C ASN A 165 -9.45 -4.11 -7.67
N ASP A 166 -10.63 -3.90 -8.24
CA ASP A 166 -11.88 -4.60 -7.89
C ASP A 166 -11.82 -6.13 -7.97
N ARG A 167 -10.95 -6.67 -8.82
CA ARG A 167 -10.81 -8.12 -9.02
C ARG A 167 -9.77 -8.76 -8.11
N LEU A 168 -8.98 -7.97 -7.40
CA LEU A 168 -7.95 -8.47 -6.50
C LEU A 168 -8.56 -8.83 -5.14
N VAL A 169 -9.04 -10.07 -5.02
CA VAL A 169 -9.67 -10.60 -3.79
C VAL A 169 -8.69 -11.31 -2.86
N LEU A 170 -7.51 -11.64 -3.35
CA LEU A 170 -6.43 -12.27 -2.57
C LEU A 170 -5.08 -11.66 -2.95
N PHE A 171 -4.35 -11.19 -1.96
CA PHE A 171 -2.95 -10.83 -2.09
C PHE A 171 -2.12 -11.60 -1.06
N SER A 172 -1.35 -12.57 -1.53
CA SER A 172 -0.39 -13.31 -0.71
C SER A 172 1.03 -12.88 -1.11
N SER A 173 1.86 -12.52 -0.13
CA SER A 173 3.19 -11.93 -0.36
C SER A 173 4.27 -12.60 0.47
N ASP A 174 5.48 -12.70 -0.14
CA ASP A 174 6.72 -13.16 0.50
C ASP A 174 7.50 -12.01 1.18
N LEU A 175 6.91 -10.81 1.31
CA LEU A 175 7.55 -9.65 1.95
C LEU A 175 7.90 -9.95 3.41
N VAL A 176 9.14 -9.60 3.75
CA VAL A 176 9.70 -9.69 5.11
C VAL A 176 9.82 -8.30 5.73
N ASN A 177 10.14 -7.28 4.93
CA ASN A 177 10.37 -5.93 5.43
C ASN A 177 9.80 -4.86 4.48
N ILE A 178 9.13 -3.86 5.05
CA ILE A 178 8.62 -2.66 4.37
C ILE A 178 9.20 -1.45 5.09
N THR A 179 10.08 -0.70 4.42
CA THR A 179 10.89 0.34 5.08
C THR A 179 10.20 1.70 5.17
N ASP A 180 9.14 1.93 4.36
CA ASP A 180 8.38 3.17 4.37
C ASP A 180 6.87 2.86 4.52
N THR A 181 6.15 2.54 3.44
CA THR A 181 4.68 2.47 3.50
C THR A 181 4.11 1.21 2.86
N LEU A 182 3.20 0.53 3.56
CA LEU A 182 2.22 -0.41 3.01
C LEU A 182 0.85 0.25 2.97
N GLN A 183 0.29 0.40 1.78
CA GLN A 183 -1.05 0.93 1.59
C GLN A 183 -1.90 -0.02 0.73
N ILE A 184 -2.98 -0.55 1.31
CA ILE A 184 -3.93 -1.43 0.62
C ILE A 184 -5.33 -0.87 0.84
N ILE A 185 -5.93 -0.31 -0.25
CA ILE A 185 -7.17 0.47 -0.15
C ILE A 185 -8.11 0.13 -1.31
N ALA A 186 -9.37 -0.10 -1.01
CA ALA A 186 -10.45 -0.22 -1.99
C ALA A 186 -10.21 -1.30 -3.06
N ASN A 187 -9.76 -2.49 -2.65
CA ASN A 187 -9.58 -3.63 -3.52
C ASN A 187 -10.64 -4.70 -3.27
N GLY A 188 -10.89 -5.57 -4.26
CA GLY A 188 -11.71 -6.78 -4.11
C GLY A 188 -13.17 -6.55 -3.72
N ASN A 189 -13.74 -5.36 -3.93
CA ASN A 189 -15.12 -5.01 -3.54
C ASN A 189 -15.41 -5.34 -2.06
N ASP A 190 -14.59 -4.83 -1.14
CA ASP A 190 -14.67 -5.00 0.32
C ASP A 190 -14.47 -6.45 0.83
N ASN A 191 -14.07 -7.38 -0.03
CA ASN A 191 -13.87 -8.77 0.34
C ASN A 191 -12.44 -9.27 0.10
N MET A 192 -11.48 -8.36 0.17
CA MET A 192 -10.07 -8.69 -0.03
C MET A 192 -9.48 -9.40 1.20
N THR A 193 -8.72 -10.46 0.94
CA THR A 193 -7.84 -11.09 1.92
C THR A 193 -6.39 -10.76 1.60
N VAL A 194 -5.63 -10.36 2.60
CA VAL A 194 -4.20 -10.05 2.51
C VAL A 194 -3.44 -10.98 3.44
N GLU A 195 -2.50 -11.76 2.87
CA GLU A 195 -1.66 -12.70 3.61
C GLU A 195 -0.18 -12.29 3.48
N MET A 196 0.39 -11.79 4.56
CA MET A 196 1.81 -11.42 4.66
C MET A 196 2.47 -12.23 5.79
N ASN A 197 2.47 -13.55 5.60
CA ASN A 197 2.87 -14.50 6.65
C ASN A 197 4.34 -14.40 7.07
N GLN A 198 5.18 -13.72 6.27
CA GLN A 198 6.61 -13.55 6.53
C GLN A 198 6.98 -12.10 6.91
N LEU A 199 6.02 -11.18 6.94
CA LEU A 199 6.29 -9.78 7.26
C LEU A 199 6.71 -9.66 8.73
N GLU A 200 7.98 -9.32 8.96
CA GLU A 200 8.58 -9.17 10.28
C GLU A 200 8.55 -7.71 10.75
N THR A 201 8.80 -6.76 9.83
CA THR A 201 8.86 -5.34 10.17
C THR A 201 8.22 -4.48 9.10
N ALA A 202 7.57 -3.40 9.53
CA ALA A 202 7.04 -2.36 8.64
C ALA A 202 7.18 -0.98 9.31
N ALA A 203 7.30 0.07 8.50
CA ALA A 203 7.23 1.41 9.05
C ALA A 203 5.76 1.85 9.18
N GLU A 204 5.05 2.09 8.09
CA GLU A 204 3.64 2.44 8.12
C GLU A 204 2.78 1.36 7.42
N ILE A 205 1.65 1.00 8.04
CA ILE A 205 0.65 0.09 7.47
C ILE A 205 -0.71 0.79 7.50
N GLN A 206 -1.32 0.95 6.31
CA GLN A 206 -2.67 1.49 6.15
C GLN A 206 -3.55 0.50 5.38
N ILE A 207 -4.62 0.04 6.02
CA ILE A 207 -5.55 -0.97 5.50
C ILE A 207 -6.95 -0.39 5.45
N SER A 208 -7.59 -0.43 4.26
CA SER A 208 -8.98 0.00 4.06
C SER A 208 -9.69 -0.91 3.05
N ASN A 209 -10.97 -1.21 3.30
CA ASN A 209 -11.79 -2.12 2.49
C ASN A 209 -11.21 -3.55 2.38
N VAL A 210 -10.62 -4.06 3.47
CA VAL A 210 -10.08 -5.42 3.58
C VAL A 210 -10.92 -6.24 4.55
N ALA A 211 -11.25 -7.47 4.18
CA ALA A 211 -12.02 -8.39 5.02
C ALA A 211 -11.13 -9.22 5.98
N ASN A 212 -9.90 -9.51 5.56
CA ASN A 212 -8.94 -10.25 6.38
C ASN A 212 -7.51 -9.78 6.10
N PHE A 213 -6.73 -9.52 7.16
CA PHE A 213 -5.32 -9.15 7.08
C PHE A 213 -4.50 -10.01 8.04
N GLU A 214 -3.58 -10.81 7.49
CA GLU A 214 -2.78 -11.78 8.25
C GLU A 214 -1.30 -11.41 8.24
N VAL A 215 -0.74 -11.18 9.44
CA VAL A 215 0.66 -10.79 9.68
C VAL A 215 1.25 -11.52 10.90
N PRO A 216 1.22 -12.85 10.93
CA PRO A 216 1.60 -13.60 12.13
C PRO A 216 3.06 -13.43 12.55
N ALA A 217 3.96 -13.03 11.65
CA ALA A 217 5.37 -12.83 11.94
C ALA A 217 5.72 -11.38 12.34
N LEU A 218 4.77 -10.43 12.25
CA LEU A 218 5.04 -9.01 12.50
C LEU A 218 5.45 -8.77 13.96
N THR A 219 6.64 -8.17 14.16
CA THR A 219 7.24 -7.92 15.47
C THR A 219 7.33 -6.45 15.82
N GLU A 220 7.42 -5.57 14.82
CA GLU A 220 7.63 -4.13 15.01
C GLU A 220 6.95 -3.32 13.90
N VAL A 221 6.31 -2.21 14.29
CA VAL A 221 5.82 -1.16 13.40
C VAL A 221 6.46 0.16 13.86
N SER A 222 7.40 0.69 13.05
CA SER A 222 8.22 1.84 13.45
C SER A 222 7.55 3.21 13.23
N ALA A 223 6.35 3.26 12.65
CA ALA A 223 5.46 4.40 12.60
C ALA A 223 4.04 3.96 13.00
N SER A 224 3.10 3.88 12.06
CA SER A 224 1.69 3.71 12.37
C SER A 224 1.07 2.43 11.79
N LEU A 225 0.14 1.82 12.54
CA LEU A 225 -0.72 0.71 12.10
C LEU A 225 -2.18 1.17 12.11
N LYS A 226 -2.79 1.29 10.92
CA LYS A 226 -4.12 1.89 10.74
C LYS A 226 -5.06 0.95 10.00
N PHE A 227 -6.23 0.71 10.59
CA PHE A 227 -7.37 0.02 9.99
C PHE A 227 -8.55 0.99 9.95
N GLU A 228 -8.85 1.48 8.76
CA GLU A 228 -9.89 2.50 8.57
C GLU A 228 -10.88 2.06 7.48
N ASN A 229 -12.18 2.14 7.77
CA ASN A 229 -13.22 1.82 6.79
C ASN A 229 -13.12 0.39 6.24
N ASN A 230 -12.98 -0.62 7.12
CA ASN A 230 -12.99 -2.03 6.75
C ASN A 230 -14.34 -2.68 7.15
N PRO A 231 -15.40 -2.56 6.33
CA PRO A 231 -16.76 -2.95 6.73
C PRO A 231 -16.94 -4.46 6.91
N GLN A 232 -16.03 -5.28 6.40
CA GLN A 232 -16.08 -6.74 6.49
C GLN A 232 -15.01 -7.33 7.42
N LEU A 233 -14.09 -6.51 7.98
CA LEU A 233 -13.06 -6.96 8.90
C LEU A 233 -13.71 -7.36 10.24
N SER A 234 -13.72 -8.64 10.55
CA SER A 234 -14.37 -9.15 11.78
C SER A 234 -13.41 -9.32 12.96
N SER A 235 -12.14 -9.48 12.69
CA SER A 235 -11.08 -9.60 13.71
C SER A 235 -9.71 -9.27 13.15
N PHE A 236 -8.82 -8.81 14.02
CA PHE A 236 -7.40 -8.67 13.71
C PHE A 236 -6.52 -9.21 14.84
N SER A 237 -5.41 -9.85 14.47
CA SER A 237 -4.43 -10.35 15.45
C SER A 237 -3.00 -10.17 14.94
N ALA A 238 -2.14 -9.62 15.80
CA ALA A 238 -0.69 -9.54 15.60
C ALA A 238 0.03 -10.19 16.80
N PRO A 239 0.17 -11.53 16.79
CA PRO A 239 0.56 -12.29 17.98
C PRO A 239 2.00 -12.06 18.42
N ASN A 240 2.87 -11.53 17.57
CA ASN A 240 4.27 -11.29 17.85
C ASN A 240 4.66 -9.79 17.88
N LEU A 241 3.68 -8.89 17.67
CA LEU A 241 3.94 -7.44 17.63
C LEU A 241 4.18 -6.92 19.04
N THR A 242 5.38 -6.35 19.26
CA THR A 242 5.83 -5.89 20.58
C THR A 242 5.78 -4.37 20.72
N GLU A 243 5.88 -3.63 19.63
CA GLU A 243 5.95 -2.16 19.62
C GLU A 243 5.33 -1.53 18.38
N ILE A 244 4.61 -0.41 18.57
CA ILE A 244 4.14 0.50 17.53
C ILE A 244 4.58 1.90 17.95
N ALA A 245 5.47 2.53 17.15
CA ALA A 245 6.13 3.75 17.61
C ALA A 245 5.23 5.00 17.57
N GLU A 246 4.33 5.14 16.59
CA GLU A 246 3.52 6.36 16.44
C GLU A 246 2.05 6.16 16.79
N SER A 247 1.28 5.37 16.01
CA SER A 247 -0.14 5.20 16.30
C SER A 247 -0.69 3.83 15.95
N LEU A 248 -1.60 3.34 16.79
CA LEU A 248 -2.49 2.22 16.52
C LEU A 248 -3.91 2.75 16.39
N THR A 249 -4.50 2.56 15.21
CA THR A 249 -5.83 3.10 14.90
C THR A 249 -6.76 2.03 14.35
N PHE A 250 -7.94 1.89 14.95
CA PHE A 250 -9.09 1.16 14.40
C PHE A 250 -10.26 2.12 14.34
N ASN A 251 -10.65 2.54 13.13
CA ASN A 251 -11.73 3.50 12.93
C ASN A 251 -12.70 3.01 11.85
N ASN A 252 -14.00 3.05 12.15
CA ASN A 252 -15.07 2.71 11.22
C ASN A 252 -14.95 1.29 10.62
N ASN A 253 -14.65 0.29 11.47
CA ASN A 253 -14.64 -1.14 11.10
C ASN A 253 -15.87 -1.83 11.74
N ARG A 254 -17.06 -1.61 11.16
CA ARG A 254 -18.34 -1.93 11.81
C ARG A 254 -18.54 -3.41 12.17
N GLU A 255 -17.93 -4.36 11.41
CA GLU A 255 -18.02 -5.80 11.71
C GLU A 255 -16.93 -6.29 12.65
N LEU A 256 -16.00 -5.42 13.07
CA LEU A 256 -14.91 -5.76 13.97
C LEU A 256 -15.45 -6.13 15.36
N ARG A 257 -15.11 -7.33 15.83
CA ARG A 257 -15.53 -7.89 17.13
C ARG A 257 -14.38 -8.18 18.06
N ASN A 258 -13.17 -8.36 17.50
CA ASN A 258 -12.01 -8.72 18.28
C ASN A 258 -10.73 -8.14 17.69
N ILE A 259 -9.89 -7.58 18.55
CA ILE A 259 -8.50 -7.23 18.25
C ILE A 259 -7.61 -7.90 19.29
N SER A 260 -6.42 -8.36 18.86
CA SER A 260 -5.53 -9.13 19.74
C SER A 260 -4.07 -8.81 19.51
N PHE A 261 -3.43 -8.29 20.54
CA PHE A 261 -2.01 -7.93 20.60
C PHE A 261 -1.40 -8.50 21.89
N PRO A 262 -1.24 -9.83 22.01
CA PRO A 262 -0.94 -10.49 23.28
C PRO A 262 0.42 -10.16 23.89
N VAL A 263 1.35 -9.58 23.11
CA VAL A 263 2.71 -9.24 23.55
C VAL A 263 3.09 -7.77 23.30
N LEU A 264 2.13 -6.94 22.89
CA LEU A 264 2.36 -5.52 22.68
C LEU A 264 2.61 -4.83 24.01
N THR A 265 3.79 -4.19 24.15
CA THR A 265 4.20 -3.54 25.41
C THR A 265 4.13 -2.02 25.34
N SER A 266 4.25 -1.44 24.14
CA SER A 266 4.18 0.00 23.93
C SER A 266 3.52 0.39 22.62
N SER A 267 2.81 1.51 22.65
CA SER A 267 2.24 2.20 21.48
C SER A 267 2.47 3.71 21.61
N GLY A 268 2.54 4.42 20.49
CA GLY A 268 2.42 5.86 20.51
C GLY A 268 1.00 6.27 20.90
N ASP A 269 0.13 6.61 19.94
CA ASP A 269 -1.29 6.81 20.22
C ASP A 269 -2.09 5.50 20.14
N LEU A 270 -3.19 5.41 20.88
CA LEU A 270 -4.19 4.35 20.76
C LEU A 270 -5.55 4.97 20.44
N THR A 271 -6.07 4.72 19.25
CA THR A 271 -7.38 5.21 18.81
C THR A 271 -8.26 4.03 18.38
N VAL A 272 -9.41 3.87 19.02
CA VAL A 272 -10.41 2.85 18.67
C VAL A 272 -11.79 3.50 18.68
N GLU A 273 -12.29 3.85 17.49
CA GLU A 273 -13.52 4.61 17.34
C GLU A 273 -14.43 4.03 16.26
N ASN A 274 -15.74 4.21 16.41
CA ASN A 274 -16.74 3.86 15.40
C ASN A 274 -16.71 2.39 14.94
N ASN A 275 -16.35 1.45 15.85
CA ASN A 275 -16.36 0.02 15.59
C ASN A 275 -17.58 -0.60 16.30
N ALA A 276 -18.75 -0.50 15.67
CA ALA A 276 -20.06 -0.75 16.28
C ALA A 276 -20.24 -2.13 16.94
N ASN A 277 -19.55 -3.16 16.44
CA ASN A 277 -19.63 -4.54 16.96
C ASN A 277 -18.46 -4.91 17.91
N LEU A 278 -17.55 -3.97 18.21
CA LEU A 278 -16.45 -4.18 19.14
C LEU A 278 -16.94 -3.82 20.56
N ILE A 279 -17.59 -4.77 21.22
CA ILE A 279 -18.18 -4.57 22.55
C ILE A 279 -17.20 -4.86 23.69
N ALA A 280 -16.11 -5.58 23.42
CA ALA A 280 -15.06 -5.88 24.39
C ALA A 280 -13.68 -5.51 23.84
N LEU A 281 -12.97 -4.67 24.54
CA LEU A 281 -11.61 -4.25 24.23
C LEU A 281 -10.64 -4.85 25.24
N GLU A 282 -10.28 -6.12 25.06
CA GLU A 282 -9.47 -6.92 25.99
C GLU A 282 -8.15 -7.40 25.34
N GLY A 283 -7.84 -6.89 24.16
CA GLY A 283 -6.75 -7.38 23.30
C GLY A 283 -5.34 -6.95 23.69
N PHE A 284 -5.14 -6.26 24.83
CA PHE A 284 -3.88 -5.62 25.22
C PHE A 284 -3.35 -6.06 26.61
N PRO A 285 -3.17 -7.36 26.88
CA PRO A 285 -2.84 -7.84 28.23
C PRO A 285 -1.45 -7.40 28.74
N GLU A 286 -0.49 -7.10 27.86
CA GLU A 286 0.89 -6.74 28.23
C GLU A 286 1.20 -5.24 27.94
N LEU A 287 0.21 -4.45 27.52
CA LEU A 287 0.44 -3.05 27.18
C LEU A 287 0.69 -2.20 28.42
N THR A 288 1.95 -1.78 28.60
CA THR A 288 2.38 -1.03 29.78
C THR A 288 2.48 0.48 29.55
N ARG A 289 2.66 0.91 28.27
CA ARG A 289 2.97 2.30 27.96
C ARG A 289 2.27 2.78 26.69
N ILE A 290 1.69 3.96 26.77
CA ILE A 290 1.19 4.73 25.64
C ILE A 290 1.92 6.08 25.66
N GLU A 291 2.77 6.31 24.65
CA GLU A 291 3.63 7.51 24.59
C GLU A 291 2.87 8.76 24.13
N GLY A 292 1.75 8.58 23.45
CA GLY A 292 0.79 9.63 23.09
C GLY A 292 -0.47 9.58 23.96
N GLY A 293 -1.63 9.73 23.32
CA GLY A 293 -2.93 9.70 23.97
C GLY A 293 -3.72 8.40 23.73
N VAL A 294 -4.78 8.25 24.50
CA VAL A 294 -5.80 7.20 24.34
C VAL A 294 -7.10 7.85 23.91
N ARG A 295 -7.71 7.33 22.85
CA ARG A 295 -9.03 7.75 22.39
C ARG A 295 -9.88 6.54 22.04
N LEU A 296 -10.90 6.31 22.85
CA LEU A 296 -11.84 5.21 22.70
C LEU A 296 -13.26 5.77 22.61
N ALA A 297 -13.98 5.42 21.53
CA ALA A 297 -15.39 5.82 21.39
C ALA A 297 -16.19 4.70 20.71
N GLY A 298 -17.23 4.20 21.35
CA GLY A 298 -18.00 3.08 20.83
C GLY A 298 -19.04 2.49 21.77
N ASN A 299 -19.36 1.21 21.55
CA ASN A 299 -20.32 0.41 22.33
C ASN A 299 -19.59 -0.52 23.32
N PHE A 300 -18.59 -0.04 24.03
CA PHE A 300 -17.82 -0.90 24.90
C PHE A 300 -18.62 -1.32 26.14
N GLU A 301 -18.79 -2.62 26.35
CA GLU A 301 -19.27 -3.21 27.62
C GLU A 301 -18.11 -3.55 28.55
N SER A 302 -16.89 -3.74 27.97
CA SER A 302 -15.69 -4.09 28.71
C SER A 302 -14.47 -3.46 28.01
N VAL A 303 -13.62 -2.80 28.80
CA VAL A 303 -12.30 -2.31 28.36
C VAL A 303 -11.27 -2.74 29.39
N GLU A 304 -10.30 -3.56 28.98
CA GLU A 304 -9.26 -4.08 29.85
C GLU A 304 -7.86 -3.82 29.29
N ILE A 305 -7.07 -3.01 30.00
CA ILE A 305 -5.63 -2.79 29.74
C ILE A 305 -4.90 -2.91 31.08
N PRO A 306 -4.80 -4.13 31.63
CA PRO A 306 -4.49 -4.36 33.05
C PRO A 306 -3.08 -3.92 33.46
N GLU A 307 -2.10 -3.94 32.56
CA GLU A 307 -0.70 -3.59 32.85
C GLU A 307 -0.37 -2.13 32.53
N LEU A 308 -1.37 -1.32 32.10
CA LEU A 308 -1.13 0.08 31.72
C LEU A 308 -0.66 0.91 32.92
N SER A 309 0.55 1.45 32.83
CA SER A 309 1.22 2.20 33.90
C SER A 309 1.71 3.57 33.49
N LEU A 310 1.65 3.90 32.20
CA LEU A 310 2.02 5.23 31.71
C LEU A 310 1.24 5.61 30.44
N VAL A 311 0.55 6.75 30.49
CA VAL A 311 0.04 7.49 29.33
C VAL A 311 0.63 8.89 29.37
N THR A 312 1.42 9.25 28.34
CA THR A 312 2.08 10.57 28.34
C THR A 312 1.15 11.68 27.85
N GLY A 313 0.21 11.35 26.96
CA GLY A 313 -0.84 12.25 26.51
C GLY A 313 -2.09 12.21 27.37
N GLY A 314 -3.20 12.68 26.81
CA GLY A 314 -4.52 12.62 27.43
C GLY A 314 -5.21 11.27 27.21
N VAL A 315 -6.24 11.03 27.99
CA VAL A 315 -7.16 9.90 27.87
C VAL A 315 -8.56 10.45 27.65
N ASN A 316 -9.20 10.04 26.57
CA ASN A 316 -10.60 10.34 26.29
C ASN A 316 -11.32 9.02 25.95
N VAL A 317 -12.24 8.63 26.80
CA VAL A 317 -13.02 7.40 26.64
C VAL A 317 -14.50 7.74 26.72
N THR A 318 -15.26 7.27 25.73
CA THR A 318 -16.70 7.46 25.67
C THR A 318 -17.37 6.16 25.24
N SER A 319 -18.32 5.66 26.00
CA SER A 319 -19.10 4.49 25.65
C SER A 319 -20.60 4.77 25.75
N SER A 320 -21.36 4.18 24.81
CA SER A 320 -22.82 4.21 24.86
C SER A 320 -23.42 3.25 25.90
N THR A 321 -22.60 2.39 26.45
CA THR A 321 -22.96 1.42 27.50
C THR A 321 -22.24 1.75 28.80
N ASP A 322 -22.59 1.02 29.87
CA ASP A 322 -21.99 1.19 31.20
C ASP A 322 -20.56 0.66 31.25
N ILE A 323 -19.59 1.58 31.42
CA ILE A 323 -18.16 1.31 31.66
C ILE A 323 -17.65 2.01 32.93
N GLU A 324 -18.50 2.23 33.95
CA GLU A 324 -18.14 2.98 35.14
C GLU A 324 -16.93 2.36 35.87
N GLU A 325 -16.84 1.02 35.95
CA GLU A 325 -15.69 0.32 36.55
C GLU A 325 -14.38 0.61 35.82
N PHE A 326 -14.42 0.74 34.50
CA PHE A 326 -13.24 1.09 33.71
C PHE A 326 -12.89 2.59 33.85
N CYS A 327 -13.88 3.47 33.96
CA CYS A 327 -13.62 4.89 34.25
C CYS A 327 -12.93 5.07 35.61
N GLU A 328 -13.35 4.33 36.66
CA GLU A 328 -12.67 4.33 37.96
C GLU A 328 -11.18 3.91 37.84
N PHE A 329 -10.86 2.96 36.94
CA PHE A 329 -9.46 2.57 36.67
C PHE A 329 -8.63 3.77 36.15
N PHE A 330 -9.17 4.59 35.23
CA PHE A 330 -8.47 5.75 34.70
C PHE A 330 -8.37 6.88 35.72
N ASP A 331 -9.41 7.14 36.51
CA ASP A 331 -9.39 8.09 37.60
C ASP A 331 -8.29 7.76 38.61
N ASP A 332 -8.19 6.48 38.98
CA ASP A 332 -7.14 5.97 39.86
C ASP A 332 -5.75 6.13 39.24
N ALA A 333 -5.59 5.79 37.97
CA ALA A 333 -4.33 5.94 37.22
C ALA A 333 -3.91 7.42 37.13
N LYS A 334 -4.86 8.32 36.90
CA LYS A 334 -4.63 9.77 36.93
C LYS A 334 -4.17 10.23 38.29
N SER A 335 -4.85 9.77 39.35
CA SER A 335 -4.49 10.11 40.73
C SER A 335 -3.11 9.65 41.14
N ARG A 336 -2.63 8.52 40.64
CA ARG A 336 -1.27 8.01 40.84
C ARG A 336 -0.22 8.75 40.00
N GLY A 337 -0.63 9.52 38.97
CA GLY A 337 0.26 10.21 38.04
C GLY A 337 0.71 9.37 36.85
N ASP A 338 0.07 8.24 36.61
CA ASP A 338 0.32 7.35 35.47
C ASP A 338 -0.19 7.98 34.17
N ILE A 339 -1.23 8.83 34.24
CA ILE A 339 -1.72 9.65 33.13
C ILE A 339 -1.25 11.09 33.30
N ARG A 340 -0.44 11.59 32.34
CA ARG A 340 0.14 12.94 32.42
C ARG A 340 -0.75 14.03 31.83
N GLY A 341 -1.52 13.71 30.76
CA GLY A 341 -2.46 14.62 30.12
C GLY A 341 -3.80 14.72 30.86
N GLU A 342 -4.77 15.34 30.22
CA GLU A 342 -6.15 15.38 30.73
C GLU A 342 -6.78 13.99 30.65
N GLU A 343 -7.67 13.68 31.56
CA GLU A 343 -8.43 12.45 31.57
C GLU A 343 -9.92 12.79 31.54
N GLU A 344 -10.66 12.19 30.63
CA GLU A 344 -12.09 12.28 30.50
C GLU A 344 -12.64 10.88 30.16
N CYS A 345 -13.52 10.37 31.01
CA CYS A 345 -14.19 9.09 30.79
C CYS A 345 -15.68 9.26 30.97
N THR A 346 -16.47 8.94 29.94
CA THR A 346 -17.93 9.10 29.93
C THR A 346 -18.59 7.75 29.65
N SER A 347 -19.36 7.28 30.62
CA SER A 347 -20.18 6.08 30.56
C SER A 347 -21.61 6.43 30.14
N GLU A 348 -22.30 5.51 29.44
CA GLU A 348 -23.70 5.65 28.99
C GLU A 348 -23.97 6.88 28.10
N ASP A 349 -22.98 7.31 27.29
CA ASP A 349 -23.16 8.41 26.34
C ASP A 349 -23.77 7.91 25.02
N PRO A 350 -25.00 8.31 24.67
CA PRO A 350 -25.65 7.88 23.44
C PRO A 350 -24.94 8.38 22.18
N ASP A 351 -24.13 9.43 22.27
CA ASP A 351 -23.41 10.03 21.15
C ASP A 351 -22.02 9.41 20.94
N ALA A 352 -21.64 8.40 21.74
CA ALA A 352 -20.37 7.70 21.65
C ALA A 352 -20.16 6.95 20.31
N ILE A 353 -21.26 6.71 19.59
CA ILE A 353 -21.26 6.11 18.25
C ILE A 353 -21.56 7.23 17.27
N GLY A 354 -20.63 7.52 16.34
CA GLY A 354 -20.88 8.48 15.27
C GLY A 354 -22.06 8.05 14.39
N GLU A 355 -22.81 9.01 13.86
CA GLU A 355 -24.02 8.79 13.03
C GLU A 355 -23.80 7.85 11.83
N GLU A 356 -22.55 7.68 11.36
CA GLU A 356 -22.22 6.80 10.24
C GLU A 356 -22.06 5.31 10.64
N ALA A 357 -21.95 5.01 11.92
CA ALA A 357 -21.81 3.63 12.44
C ALA A 357 -23.15 2.89 12.59
N ASP A 358 -24.25 3.64 12.69
CA ASP A 358 -25.62 3.08 12.80
C ASP A 358 -26.21 2.80 11.42
N GLY A 359 -25.92 1.63 10.85
CA GLY A 359 -26.57 1.06 9.66
C GLY A 359 -28.02 0.60 9.96
N GLY A 360 -28.72 1.25 10.84
CA GLY A 360 -30.08 0.95 11.26
C GLY A 360 -31.08 1.16 10.13
N SER A 361 -31.69 0.07 9.66
CA SER A 361 -32.89 0.00 8.86
C SER A 361 -34.03 0.80 9.53
N GLY A 362 -34.10 2.08 9.25
CA GLY A 362 -35.20 2.94 9.63
C GLY A 362 -36.47 2.59 8.84
N SER A 363 -37.29 1.70 9.38
CA SER A 363 -38.68 1.50 8.98
C SER A 363 -39.51 2.72 9.43
N GLY A 364 -39.55 3.75 8.59
CA GLY A 364 -40.44 4.88 8.79
C GLY A 364 -41.88 4.46 8.55
N SER A 365 -42.68 4.35 9.63
CA SER A 365 -44.13 4.33 9.55
C SER A 365 -44.62 5.73 9.27
N GLY A 366 -45.11 5.96 8.02
CA GLY A 366 -45.83 7.18 7.68
C GLY A 366 -47.15 7.27 8.42
N SER A 367 -47.45 8.44 8.95
CA SER A 367 -48.79 8.89 9.21
C SER A 367 -49.10 9.99 8.22
N ASP A 368 -50.16 9.71 7.44
CA ASP A 368 -50.82 10.63 6.53
C ASP A 368 -51.38 11.84 7.31
N ASP A 369 -51.18 13.02 6.77
CA ASP A 369 -52.13 14.13 6.86
C ASP A 369 -51.96 15.00 5.59
N ASP A 370 -53.08 15.08 4.86
CA ASP A 370 -53.32 15.88 3.65
C ASP A 370 -53.15 17.36 3.93
N ASP A 371 -52.56 18.12 3.01
CA ASP A 371 -53.15 19.34 2.46
C ASP A 371 -52.34 19.89 1.25
N ASP A 372 -53.13 20.26 0.24
CA ASP A 372 -52.78 20.78 -1.08
C ASP A 372 -51.97 22.10 -1.05
N GLU A 373 -51.10 22.35 -2.01
CA GLU A 373 -51.14 23.36 -3.08
C GLU A 373 -49.75 23.66 -3.69
N ASP A 374 -49.71 23.46 -5.00
CA ASP A 374 -49.01 24.20 -6.08
C ASP A 374 -47.51 24.59 -6.05
N ALA A 375 -46.87 24.10 -7.13
CA ALA A 375 -46.02 24.84 -8.06
C ALA A 375 -44.48 24.66 -8.02
N GLU A 376 -44.02 24.13 -9.14
CA GLU A 376 -42.85 24.50 -9.95
C GLU A 376 -41.43 24.06 -9.53
N ASP A 377 -40.90 23.21 -10.41
CA ASP A 377 -39.52 23.03 -10.89
C ASP A 377 -38.35 23.54 -10.03
N ALA A 378 -37.58 22.62 -9.48
CA ALA A 378 -36.13 22.75 -9.38
C ALA A 378 -35.44 21.39 -9.28
N ALA A 379 -34.61 21.09 -10.26
CA ALA A 379 -33.72 19.94 -10.28
C ALA A 379 -32.81 19.91 -9.06
N GLY A 380 -33.00 18.91 -8.20
CA GLY A 380 -32.14 18.67 -7.02
C GLY A 380 -30.78 18.09 -7.43
N ILE A 381 -29.75 18.88 -7.25
CA ILE A 381 -28.36 18.46 -7.37
C ILE A 381 -28.04 17.62 -6.14
N VAL A 382 -27.75 16.32 -6.34
CA VAL A 382 -27.16 15.45 -5.31
C VAL A 382 -25.73 15.92 -5.08
N GLY A 383 -25.48 16.57 -3.96
CA GLY A 383 -24.16 16.99 -3.54
C GLY A 383 -23.36 15.80 -3.05
N VAL A 384 -22.42 15.33 -3.86
CA VAL A 384 -21.36 14.41 -3.41
C VAL A 384 -20.33 15.24 -2.65
N ASN A 385 -20.24 15.08 -1.33
CA ASN A 385 -19.19 15.66 -0.52
C ASN A 385 -17.89 14.84 -0.75
N MET A 386 -17.10 15.27 -1.72
CA MET A 386 -15.73 14.82 -1.85
C MET A 386 -14.86 15.66 -0.91
N ALA A 387 -14.48 15.10 0.22
CA ALA A 387 -13.37 15.62 1.02
C ALA A 387 -12.07 15.34 0.28
N VAL A 388 -11.61 16.31 -0.50
CA VAL A 388 -10.29 16.26 -1.13
C VAL A 388 -9.24 16.55 -0.06
N LEU A 389 -8.50 15.54 0.36
CA LEU A 389 -7.29 15.71 1.15
C LEU A 389 -6.17 16.17 0.20
N THR A 390 -5.92 17.48 0.19
CA THR A 390 -4.76 18.06 -0.49
C THR A 390 -3.53 17.87 0.39
N VAL A 391 -2.68 16.92 0.02
CA VAL A 391 -1.31 16.83 0.54
C VAL A 391 -0.50 17.96 -0.10
N ALA A 392 -0.18 19.00 0.67
CA ALA A 392 0.71 20.07 0.25
C ALA A 392 2.16 19.59 0.36
N VAL A 393 2.77 19.26 -0.77
CA VAL A 393 4.23 19.09 -0.85
C VAL A 393 4.88 20.47 -0.83
N LEU A 394 5.46 20.85 0.30
CA LEU A 394 6.32 22.02 0.45
C LEU A 394 7.72 21.69 -0.08
N ALA A 395 7.96 21.96 -1.36
CA ALA A 395 9.30 22.02 -1.91
C ALA A 395 9.99 23.32 -1.45
N GLY A 396 10.91 23.22 -0.48
CA GLY A 396 11.76 24.31 -0.04
C GLY A 396 12.84 24.62 -1.07
N LEU A 397 12.70 25.73 -1.80
CA LEU A 397 13.78 26.35 -2.56
C LEU A 397 14.61 27.21 -1.59
N THR A 398 15.78 26.75 -1.22
CA THR A 398 16.84 27.63 -0.68
C THR A 398 17.69 28.12 -1.84
N GLN A 399 17.51 29.38 -2.23
CA GLN A 399 18.50 30.11 -3.01
C GLN A 399 19.65 30.53 -2.09
N LEU A 400 20.85 30.17 -2.50
CA LEU A 400 22.11 30.68 -1.97
C LEU A 400 22.45 32.02 -2.67
N LEU A 401 22.73 32.98 -1.85
CA LEU A 401 23.74 34.02 -2.11
C LEU A 401 25.06 33.57 -1.49
#